data_0e9f36963c0b3f772d38029dcc12b272
#
_entry.id   0e9f36963c0b3f772d38029dcc12b272
#
_cell.length_a   1.000
_cell.length_b   1.000
_cell.length_c   1.000
_cell.angle_alpha   90.00
_cell.angle_beta   90.00
_cell.angle_gamma   90.00
#
_symmetry.space_group_name_H-M   'P 1'
#
loop_
_entity.id
_entity.type
_entity.pdbx_description
1 polymer ?
#
loop_
_entity_poly.entity_id
_entity_poly.type
_entity_poly.pdbx_seq_one_letter_code
_entity_poly.pdbx_strand_id
1 'polypeptide(L)'
;MYIGSYQLSNNLIVAPMAGVTDRPFRTLCKYFGAGHAVSEMMTADKTLRMSKKSLYRANFDGELAPISAQIAGSDPEQLAEAARYQVANGAQIVDINMGCPAKKVCNKLAGSALLQDEDLVARILDAVVAAVDVPVTLKTRLGFLNGHENILRVAKRVEESGIAALALHGRTREDMYLNTARYELIKQVKELIDIPLIANGDIDSPEKAKYVLDYTGADAIMIGRAAQGRPWIFREIAHYLKTGEHLAAPDIAEVKAVLLGHLAELYEFYGEYSGCRIARKHIAWYTKGLRSSNEFRQNMYKVENTADQAKVVESYFDQLLDQGQRMSDVQAEQVNLLDIK
;
A
#
# COMPACT_ATOMS: atom_id res chain seq x y z
N MET A 1 -17.65 6.08 -0.81
CA MET A 1 -17.20 5.55 -2.09
C MET A 1 -17.60 4.08 -2.21
N TYR A 2 -17.91 3.61 -3.43
CA TYR A 2 -18.20 2.21 -3.74
C TYR A 2 -17.14 1.64 -4.67
N ILE A 3 -16.83 0.36 -4.55
CA ILE A 3 -16.10 -0.43 -5.54
C ILE A 3 -17.04 -1.58 -5.94
N GLY A 4 -17.65 -1.49 -7.12
CA GLY A 4 -18.76 -2.35 -7.49
C GLY A 4 -19.89 -2.28 -6.46
N SER A 5 -20.29 -3.42 -5.89
CA SER A 5 -21.33 -3.50 -4.84
C SER A 5 -20.83 -3.19 -3.42
N TYR A 6 -19.52 -3.05 -3.19
CA TYR A 6 -18.96 -2.88 -1.86
C TYR A 6 -18.84 -1.41 -1.47
N GLN A 7 -19.55 -1.01 -0.43
CA GLN A 7 -19.38 0.30 0.20
C GLN A 7 -18.18 0.30 1.12
N LEU A 8 -17.22 1.20 0.87
CA LEU A 8 -16.08 1.39 1.77
C LEU A 8 -16.49 2.27 2.96
N SER A 9 -15.90 2.04 4.14
CA SER A 9 -16.18 2.82 5.35
C SER A 9 -15.71 4.28 5.24
N ASN A 10 -14.69 4.53 4.43
CA ASN A 10 -14.20 5.86 4.06
C ASN A 10 -13.39 5.77 2.76
N ASN A 11 -12.79 6.88 2.34
CA ASN A 11 -12.02 7.00 1.08
C ASN A 11 -10.49 6.93 1.28
N LEU A 12 -10.00 6.28 2.36
CA LEU A 12 -8.59 6.10 2.64
C LEU A 12 -8.19 4.64 2.39
N ILE A 13 -7.26 4.40 1.48
CA ILE A 13 -6.91 3.06 1.01
C ILE A 13 -5.43 2.76 1.25
N VAL A 14 -5.12 1.57 1.76
CA VAL A 14 -3.73 1.07 1.90
C VAL A 14 -3.23 0.57 0.55
N ALA A 15 -2.10 1.09 0.09
CA ALA A 15 -1.48 0.67 -1.16
C ALA A 15 -0.85 -0.73 -1.07
N PRO A 16 -0.94 -1.55 -2.12
CA PRO A 16 -0.20 -2.80 -2.21
C PRO A 16 1.32 -2.53 -2.31
N MET A 17 2.07 -2.98 -1.32
CA MET A 17 3.52 -2.83 -1.24
C MET A 17 4.17 -4.19 -1.02
N ALA A 18 4.95 -4.68 -1.99
CA ALA A 18 5.60 -5.98 -1.91
C ALA A 18 6.53 -6.11 -0.68
N GLY A 19 6.29 -7.13 0.12
CA GLY A 19 7.00 -7.36 1.38
C GLY A 19 6.53 -6.50 2.54
N VAL A 20 5.48 -5.70 2.41
CA VAL A 20 4.98 -4.77 3.45
C VAL A 20 3.51 -4.99 3.75
N THR A 21 2.66 -4.99 2.71
CA THR A 21 1.20 -5.02 2.88
C THR A 21 0.71 -6.47 3.01
N ASP A 22 1.33 -7.21 3.95
CA ASP A 22 0.87 -8.53 4.40
C ASP A 22 -0.40 -8.39 5.25
N ARG A 23 -1.02 -9.52 5.61
CA ARG A 23 -2.25 -9.53 6.40
C ARG A 23 -2.10 -8.76 7.73
N PRO A 24 -1.06 -8.99 8.56
CA PRO A 24 -0.87 -8.23 9.79
C PRO A 24 -0.86 -6.72 9.58
N PHE A 25 -0.15 -6.23 8.57
CA PHE A 25 -0.06 -4.81 8.28
C PHE A 25 -1.39 -4.23 7.76
N ARG A 26 -2.10 -4.95 6.87
CA ARG A 26 -3.42 -4.51 6.39
C ARG A 26 -4.45 -4.42 7.52
N THR A 27 -4.50 -5.44 8.38
CA THR A 27 -5.39 -5.46 9.55
C THR A 27 -5.09 -4.29 10.48
N LEU A 28 -3.81 -4.04 10.75
CA LEU A 28 -3.38 -2.91 11.58
C LEU A 28 -3.79 -1.56 10.98
N CYS A 29 -3.58 -1.35 9.68
CA CYS A 29 -3.99 -0.10 9.02
C CYS A 29 -5.52 0.08 9.03
N LYS A 30 -6.30 -1.00 8.83
CA LYS A 30 -7.76 -0.95 8.95
C LYS A 30 -8.20 -0.63 10.38
N TYR A 31 -7.55 -1.18 11.39
CA TYR A 31 -7.79 -0.83 12.79
C TYR A 31 -7.58 0.67 13.05
N PHE A 32 -6.59 1.28 12.40
CA PHE A 32 -6.32 2.72 12.46
C PHE A 32 -7.16 3.56 11.46
N GLY A 33 -8.19 3.00 10.87
CA GLY A 33 -9.17 3.77 10.11
C GLY A 33 -8.96 3.79 8.60
N ALA A 34 -8.13 2.93 8.03
CA ALA A 34 -8.14 2.73 6.58
C ALA A 34 -9.46 2.08 6.17
N GLY A 35 -10.17 2.69 5.22
CA GLY A 35 -11.44 2.20 4.71
C GLY A 35 -11.32 0.96 3.84
N HIS A 36 -10.14 0.73 3.27
CA HIS A 36 -9.82 -0.43 2.43
C HIS A 36 -8.32 -0.71 2.39
N ALA A 37 -7.96 -1.94 2.04
CA ALA A 37 -6.57 -2.34 1.82
C ALA A 37 -6.47 -3.35 0.68
N VAL A 38 -5.43 -3.20 -0.16
CA VAL A 38 -5.13 -4.13 -1.24
C VAL A 38 -3.94 -5.01 -0.86
N SER A 39 -4.04 -6.31 -1.08
CA SER A 39 -2.97 -7.26 -0.73
C SER A 39 -1.69 -7.05 -1.55
N GLU A 40 -0.60 -7.65 -1.10
CA GLU A 40 0.59 -7.78 -1.95
C GLU A 40 0.26 -8.52 -3.25
N MET A 41 0.92 -8.11 -4.35
CA MET A 41 0.71 -8.77 -5.64
C MET A 41 1.12 -10.25 -5.61
N MET A 42 0.26 -11.11 -6.12
CA MET A 42 0.53 -12.51 -6.41
C MET A 42 0.80 -12.70 -7.90
N THR A 43 1.78 -13.53 -8.24
CA THR A 43 2.07 -13.84 -9.65
C THR A 43 0.96 -14.67 -10.27
N ALA A 44 0.62 -14.38 -11.54
CA ALA A 44 -0.30 -15.19 -12.33
C ALA A 44 0.29 -16.55 -12.73
N ASP A 45 1.61 -16.71 -12.66
CA ASP A 45 2.31 -17.96 -12.94
C ASP A 45 1.90 -19.05 -11.94
N LYS A 46 1.11 -20.03 -12.42
CA LYS A 46 0.55 -21.10 -11.60
C LYS A 46 1.61 -22.02 -10.98
N THR A 47 2.79 -22.13 -11.58
CA THR A 47 3.88 -22.96 -11.04
C THR A 47 4.42 -22.40 -9.73
N LEU A 48 4.21 -21.12 -9.44
CA LEU A 48 4.67 -20.42 -8.25
C LEU A 48 3.56 -20.24 -7.18
N ARG A 49 2.32 -20.65 -7.46
CA ARG A 49 1.17 -20.46 -6.53
C ARG A 49 1.35 -21.22 -5.21
N MET A 50 1.93 -22.41 -5.26
CA MET A 50 2.17 -23.24 -4.07
C MET A 50 3.46 -22.86 -3.32
N SER A 51 4.18 -21.83 -3.74
CA SER A 51 5.31 -21.36 -2.98
C SER A 51 4.87 -20.79 -1.63
N LYS A 52 5.66 -21.00 -0.57
CA LYS A 52 5.37 -20.48 0.79
C LYS A 52 5.01 -19.00 0.77
N LYS A 53 5.69 -18.22 -0.08
CA LYS A 53 5.42 -16.78 -0.25
C LYS A 53 4.06 -16.50 -0.87
N SER A 54 3.62 -17.28 -1.86
CA SER A 54 2.31 -17.12 -2.49
C SER A 54 1.19 -17.51 -1.53
N LEU A 55 1.38 -18.58 -0.74
CA LEU A 55 0.42 -19.00 0.27
C LEU A 55 0.20 -17.92 1.35
N TYR A 56 1.25 -17.27 1.84
CA TYR A 56 1.09 -16.14 2.75
C TYR A 56 0.32 -14.97 2.12
N ARG A 57 0.51 -14.69 0.83
CA ARG A 57 -0.18 -13.61 0.13
C ARG A 57 -1.65 -13.91 -0.16
N ALA A 58 -2.00 -15.17 -0.30
CA ALA A 58 -3.37 -15.64 -0.50
C ALA A 58 -4.09 -15.95 0.82
N ASN A 59 -3.46 -15.69 1.97
CA ASN A 59 -4.10 -15.87 3.27
C ASN A 59 -4.82 -14.58 3.68
N PHE A 60 -6.14 -14.69 3.79
CA PHE A 60 -7.06 -13.61 4.19
C PHE A 60 -7.79 -13.93 5.50
N ASP A 61 -7.38 -14.98 6.24
CA ASP A 61 -8.05 -15.44 7.46
C ASP A 61 -8.17 -14.32 8.49
N GLY A 62 -9.40 -14.01 8.92
CA GLY A 62 -9.68 -12.96 9.89
C GLY A 62 -9.54 -11.52 9.36
N GLU A 63 -9.27 -11.32 8.06
CA GLU A 63 -9.21 -9.98 7.50
C GLU A 63 -10.62 -9.38 7.35
N LEU A 64 -10.75 -8.08 7.70
CA LEU A 64 -12.02 -7.36 7.54
C LEU A 64 -12.39 -7.18 6.06
N ALA A 65 -13.65 -7.48 5.73
CA ALA A 65 -14.20 -7.24 4.39
C ALA A 65 -14.30 -5.73 4.04
N PRO A 66 -14.31 -5.39 2.74
CA PRO A 66 -14.07 -6.26 1.59
C PRO A 66 -12.59 -6.63 1.44
N ILE A 67 -12.33 -7.87 0.98
CA ILE A 67 -10.99 -8.40 0.77
C ILE A 67 -10.59 -8.16 -0.68
N SER A 68 -9.48 -7.43 -0.91
CA SER A 68 -8.95 -7.13 -2.24
C SER A 68 -7.61 -7.83 -2.48
N ALA A 69 -7.58 -8.74 -3.44
CA ALA A 69 -6.40 -9.51 -3.83
C ALA A 69 -5.77 -8.97 -5.10
N GLN A 70 -4.48 -8.60 -5.04
CA GLN A 70 -3.77 -8.11 -6.22
C GLN A 70 -3.06 -9.24 -6.98
N ILE A 71 -3.25 -9.27 -8.31
CA ILE A 71 -2.60 -10.20 -9.25
C ILE A 71 -1.65 -9.44 -10.19
N ALA A 72 -0.58 -10.11 -10.63
CA ALA A 72 0.41 -9.57 -11.56
C ALA A 72 0.90 -10.61 -12.56
N GLY A 73 0.93 -10.24 -13.82
CA GLY A 73 1.36 -11.08 -14.94
C GLY A 73 1.36 -10.28 -16.24
N SER A 74 1.59 -10.95 -17.36
CA SER A 74 1.56 -10.35 -18.71
C SER A 74 0.75 -11.15 -19.72
N ASP A 75 0.26 -12.33 -19.33
CA ASP A 75 -0.57 -13.15 -20.17
C ASP A 75 -2.04 -13.05 -19.74
N PRO A 76 -2.98 -12.71 -20.64
CA PRO A 76 -4.39 -12.50 -20.31
C PRO A 76 -5.05 -13.73 -19.68
N GLU A 77 -4.79 -14.93 -20.22
CA GLU A 77 -5.43 -16.16 -19.72
C GLU A 77 -4.88 -16.57 -18.35
N GLN A 78 -3.56 -16.45 -18.13
CA GLN A 78 -2.97 -16.70 -16.82
C GLN A 78 -3.49 -15.73 -15.75
N LEU A 79 -3.70 -14.46 -16.11
CA LEU A 79 -4.29 -13.46 -15.20
C LEU A 79 -5.76 -13.78 -14.93
N ALA A 80 -6.54 -14.17 -15.93
CA ALA A 80 -7.92 -14.63 -15.73
C ALA A 80 -8.00 -15.85 -14.80
N GLU A 81 -7.10 -16.83 -14.98
CA GLU A 81 -7.01 -18.00 -14.09
C GLU A 81 -6.55 -17.61 -12.66
N ALA A 82 -5.63 -16.65 -12.54
CA ALA A 82 -5.22 -16.13 -11.25
C ALA A 82 -6.35 -15.38 -10.54
N ALA A 83 -7.18 -14.65 -11.27
CA ALA A 83 -8.36 -13.98 -10.73
C ALA A 83 -9.36 -15.00 -10.16
N ARG A 84 -9.72 -16.03 -10.93
CA ARG A 84 -10.59 -17.13 -10.45
C ARG A 84 -10.03 -17.81 -9.21
N TYR A 85 -8.70 -18.06 -9.18
CA TYR A 85 -8.04 -18.65 -8.02
C TYR A 85 -8.17 -17.76 -6.78
N GLN A 86 -7.97 -16.43 -6.91
CA GLN A 86 -8.13 -15.52 -5.77
C GLN A 86 -9.55 -15.46 -5.25
N VAL A 87 -10.55 -15.43 -6.14
CA VAL A 87 -11.98 -15.47 -5.75
C VAL A 87 -12.30 -16.76 -5.02
N ALA A 88 -11.80 -17.90 -5.51
CA ALA A 88 -11.98 -19.19 -4.84
C ALA A 88 -11.32 -19.25 -3.44
N ASN A 89 -10.30 -18.41 -3.18
CA ASN A 89 -9.66 -18.26 -1.87
C ASN A 89 -10.28 -17.13 -1.02
N GLY A 90 -11.43 -16.58 -1.41
CA GLY A 90 -12.18 -15.61 -0.61
C GLY A 90 -11.94 -14.14 -0.95
N ALA A 91 -11.25 -13.83 -2.04
CA ALA A 91 -11.16 -12.45 -2.51
C ALA A 91 -12.54 -11.97 -3.00
N GLN A 92 -12.93 -10.79 -2.53
CA GLN A 92 -14.19 -10.13 -2.88
C GLN A 92 -13.98 -9.04 -3.96
N ILE A 93 -12.76 -8.62 -4.15
CA ILE A 93 -12.31 -7.69 -5.20
C ILE A 93 -10.99 -8.25 -5.76
N VAL A 94 -10.83 -8.25 -7.07
CA VAL A 94 -9.56 -8.58 -7.73
C VAL A 94 -8.93 -7.30 -8.24
N ASP A 95 -7.68 -7.03 -7.85
CA ASP A 95 -6.92 -5.87 -8.31
C ASP A 95 -5.81 -6.28 -9.29
N ILE A 96 -5.74 -5.63 -10.45
CA ILE A 96 -4.71 -5.91 -11.46
C ILE A 96 -3.53 -4.95 -11.24
N ASN A 97 -2.31 -5.48 -11.17
CA ASN A 97 -1.09 -4.67 -11.07
C ASN A 97 -0.54 -4.31 -12.45
N MET A 98 -0.64 -3.03 -12.83
CA MET A 98 0.05 -2.45 -13.98
C MET A 98 0.93 -1.25 -13.58
N GLY A 99 1.39 -1.23 -12.31
CA GLY A 99 2.15 -0.11 -11.74
C GLY A 99 3.50 -0.46 -11.13
N CYS A 100 3.82 -1.74 -10.90
CA CYS A 100 5.09 -2.14 -10.29
C CYS A 100 6.29 -1.80 -11.19
N PRO A 101 7.24 -0.93 -10.74
CA PRO A 101 8.37 -0.51 -11.56
C PRO A 101 9.61 -1.42 -11.41
N ALA A 102 9.54 -2.45 -10.57
CA ALA A 102 10.68 -3.30 -10.23
C ALA A 102 11.23 -4.03 -11.46
N LYS A 103 12.55 -3.97 -11.69
CA LYS A 103 13.21 -4.62 -12.83
C LYS A 103 12.81 -6.09 -12.99
N LYS A 104 12.75 -6.86 -11.89
CA LYS A 104 12.36 -8.27 -11.92
C LYS A 104 10.94 -8.50 -12.46
N VAL A 105 10.03 -7.57 -12.27
CA VAL A 105 8.64 -7.63 -12.77
C VAL A 105 8.61 -7.15 -14.21
N CYS A 106 9.21 -6.00 -14.50
CA CYS A 106 9.26 -5.43 -15.86
C CYS A 106 10.00 -6.32 -16.86
N ASN A 107 11.05 -7.02 -16.45
CA ASN A 107 11.76 -7.98 -17.31
C ASN A 107 10.89 -9.18 -17.74
N LYS A 108 9.77 -9.43 -17.06
CA LYS A 108 8.74 -10.40 -17.45
C LYS A 108 7.58 -9.75 -18.21
N LEU A 109 7.77 -8.53 -18.72
CA LEU A 109 6.75 -7.70 -19.37
C LEU A 109 5.49 -7.48 -18.53
N ALA A 110 5.59 -7.55 -17.19
CA ALA A 110 4.49 -7.39 -16.24
C ALA A 110 4.59 -6.04 -15.49
N GLY A 111 3.57 -5.70 -14.72
CA GLY A 111 3.51 -4.45 -13.97
C GLY A 111 3.49 -3.25 -14.90
N SER A 112 4.29 -2.23 -14.61
CA SER A 112 4.31 -0.99 -15.42
C SER A 112 4.88 -1.16 -16.84
N ALA A 113 5.55 -2.29 -17.15
CA ALA A 113 6.00 -2.58 -18.51
C ALA A 113 4.84 -2.80 -19.48
N LEU A 114 3.68 -3.25 -18.99
CA LEU A 114 2.46 -3.40 -19.79
C LEU A 114 2.00 -2.11 -20.45
N LEU A 115 2.31 -0.95 -19.85
CA LEU A 115 1.92 0.36 -20.40
C LEU A 115 2.60 0.71 -21.73
N GLN A 116 3.54 -0.12 -22.21
CA GLN A 116 4.15 0.03 -23.53
C GLN A 116 3.31 -0.62 -24.66
N ASP A 117 2.30 -1.44 -24.31
CA ASP A 117 1.44 -2.16 -25.25
C ASP A 117 -0.03 -2.00 -24.83
N GLU A 118 -0.69 -0.97 -25.34
CA GLU A 118 -2.08 -0.64 -25.00
C GLU A 118 -3.07 -1.72 -25.45
N ASP A 119 -2.77 -2.45 -26.54
CA ASP A 119 -3.59 -3.57 -27.02
C ASP A 119 -3.50 -4.77 -26.04
N LEU A 120 -2.32 -5.03 -25.50
CA LEU A 120 -2.15 -6.07 -24.48
C LEU A 120 -2.86 -5.67 -23.16
N VAL A 121 -2.75 -4.40 -22.77
CA VAL A 121 -3.53 -3.86 -21.63
C VAL A 121 -5.00 -4.15 -21.82
N ALA A 122 -5.58 -3.82 -22.99
CA ALA A 122 -6.98 -4.05 -23.31
C ALA A 122 -7.35 -5.54 -23.16
N ARG A 123 -6.59 -6.44 -23.81
CA ARG A 123 -6.83 -7.89 -23.73
C ARG A 123 -6.78 -8.43 -22.31
N ILE A 124 -5.86 -7.94 -21.47
CA ILE A 124 -5.75 -8.34 -20.06
C ILE A 124 -6.99 -7.90 -19.27
N LEU A 125 -7.41 -6.65 -19.44
CA LEU A 125 -8.57 -6.11 -18.72
C LEU A 125 -9.83 -6.91 -19.07
N ASP A 126 -10.10 -7.10 -20.37
CA ASP A 126 -11.26 -7.84 -20.85
C ASP A 126 -11.27 -9.30 -20.34
N ALA A 127 -10.11 -9.98 -20.42
CA ALA A 127 -9.98 -11.36 -19.98
C ALA A 127 -10.23 -11.52 -18.47
N VAL A 128 -9.70 -10.60 -17.64
CA VAL A 128 -9.86 -10.69 -16.19
C VAL A 128 -11.28 -10.32 -15.75
N VAL A 129 -11.87 -9.26 -16.32
CA VAL A 129 -13.25 -8.87 -16.02
C VAL A 129 -14.24 -9.95 -16.42
N ALA A 130 -14.06 -10.58 -17.59
CA ALA A 130 -14.92 -11.69 -18.04
C ALA A 130 -14.74 -12.99 -17.22
N ALA A 131 -13.66 -13.12 -16.43
CA ALA A 131 -13.32 -14.34 -15.73
C ALA A 131 -13.97 -14.49 -14.35
N VAL A 132 -14.49 -13.42 -13.74
CA VAL A 132 -14.99 -13.40 -12.36
C VAL A 132 -16.25 -12.53 -12.23
N ASP A 133 -17.11 -12.88 -11.27
CA ASP A 133 -18.34 -12.12 -10.97
C ASP A 133 -18.13 -11.03 -9.89
N VAL A 134 -16.93 -10.94 -9.31
CA VAL A 134 -16.58 -9.90 -8.34
C VAL A 134 -16.00 -8.66 -9.04
N PRO A 135 -16.08 -7.47 -8.42
CA PRO A 135 -15.48 -6.27 -8.99
C PRO A 135 -13.97 -6.45 -9.27
N VAL A 136 -13.55 -5.99 -10.45
CA VAL A 136 -12.14 -5.94 -10.84
C VAL A 136 -11.68 -4.48 -10.79
N THR A 137 -10.54 -4.22 -10.15
CA THR A 137 -9.90 -2.91 -10.10
C THR A 137 -8.54 -2.92 -10.78
N LEU A 138 -8.04 -1.77 -11.15
CA LEU A 138 -6.71 -1.62 -11.74
C LEU A 138 -5.85 -0.65 -10.93
N LYS A 139 -4.60 -1.05 -10.63
CA LYS A 139 -3.60 -0.11 -10.13
C LYS A 139 -2.49 0.11 -11.15
N THR A 140 -2.31 1.37 -11.60
CA THR A 140 -1.37 1.72 -12.65
C THR A 140 -0.56 2.99 -12.37
N ARG A 141 0.24 3.43 -13.35
CA ARG A 141 1.03 4.65 -13.41
C ARG A 141 0.64 5.50 -14.62
N LEU A 142 1.24 6.70 -14.74
CA LEU A 142 0.99 7.65 -15.85
C LEU A 142 1.45 7.12 -17.21
N GLY A 143 2.34 6.16 -17.23
CA GLY A 143 2.97 5.59 -18.41
C GLY A 143 4.30 4.93 -18.08
N PHE A 144 5.02 4.47 -19.10
CA PHE A 144 6.33 3.83 -18.93
C PHE A 144 7.48 4.84 -18.91
N LEU A 145 7.54 5.76 -19.87
CA LEU A 145 8.57 6.78 -20.02
C LEU A 145 8.01 8.19 -19.78
N ASN A 146 8.85 9.08 -19.31
CA ASN A 146 8.54 10.50 -19.20
C ASN A 146 8.43 11.13 -20.61
N GLY A 147 7.45 12.03 -20.78
CA GLY A 147 7.15 12.63 -22.09
C GLY A 147 6.37 11.70 -23.04
N HIS A 148 6.10 10.47 -22.60
CA HIS A 148 5.30 9.48 -23.34
C HIS A 148 4.22 8.87 -22.43
N GLU A 149 3.58 9.72 -21.62
CA GLU A 149 2.47 9.31 -20.78
C GLU A 149 1.25 8.98 -21.63
N ASN A 150 0.72 7.78 -21.45
CA ASN A 150 -0.45 7.32 -22.20
C ASN A 150 -1.68 7.11 -21.32
N ILE A 151 -1.62 7.57 -20.07
CA ILE A 151 -2.68 7.31 -19.10
C ILE A 151 -4.06 7.76 -19.55
N LEU A 152 -4.20 8.85 -20.29
CA LEU A 152 -5.50 9.34 -20.74
C LEU A 152 -6.18 8.35 -21.69
N ARG A 153 -5.42 7.71 -22.59
CA ARG A 153 -5.95 6.65 -23.48
C ARG A 153 -6.23 5.37 -22.70
N VAL A 154 -5.29 4.98 -21.83
CA VAL A 154 -5.43 3.79 -20.97
C VAL A 154 -6.64 3.94 -20.06
N ALA A 155 -6.90 5.11 -19.47
CA ALA A 155 -8.03 5.33 -18.57
C ALA A 155 -9.39 5.13 -19.24
N LYS A 156 -9.57 5.61 -20.48
CA LYS A 156 -10.78 5.32 -21.28
C LYS A 156 -10.95 3.83 -21.50
N ARG A 157 -9.89 3.15 -21.89
CA ARG A 157 -9.95 1.70 -22.13
C ARG A 157 -10.26 0.93 -20.85
N VAL A 158 -9.74 1.39 -19.70
CA VAL A 158 -10.05 0.82 -18.36
C VAL A 158 -11.55 0.87 -18.08
N GLU A 159 -12.18 2.02 -18.30
CA GLU A 159 -13.62 2.19 -18.11
C GLU A 159 -14.44 1.32 -19.07
N GLU A 160 -14.09 1.33 -20.37
CA GLU A 160 -14.73 0.54 -21.41
C GLU A 160 -14.66 -0.97 -21.14
N SER A 161 -13.62 -1.44 -20.45
CA SER A 161 -13.45 -2.86 -20.06
C SER A 161 -14.30 -3.27 -18.86
N GLY A 162 -15.02 -2.34 -18.21
CA GLY A 162 -15.84 -2.66 -17.04
C GLY A 162 -15.06 -2.75 -15.72
N ILE A 163 -13.91 -2.11 -15.63
CA ILE A 163 -13.14 -1.98 -14.37
C ILE A 163 -13.95 -1.14 -13.38
N ALA A 164 -14.05 -1.62 -12.14
CA ALA A 164 -14.88 -1.02 -11.10
C ALA A 164 -14.22 0.18 -10.38
N ALA A 165 -12.91 0.34 -10.43
CA ALA A 165 -12.17 1.50 -9.92
C ALA A 165 -10.73 1.52 -10.47
N LEU A 166 -10.18 2.72 -10.64
CA LEU A 166 -8.81 2.95 -11.10
C LEU A 166 -7.97 3.60 -10.00
N ALA A 167 -6.90 2.95 -9.55
CA ALA A 167 -5.89 3.55 -8.67
C ALA A 167 -4.69 4.02 -9.50
N LEU A 168 -4.44 5.33 -9.50
CA LEU A 168 -3.44 5.97 -10.35
C LEU A 168 -2.31 6.58 -9.54
N HIS A 169 -1.09 6.04 -9.71
CA HIS A 169 0.12 6.65 -9.18
C HIS A 169 0.60 7.76 -10.10
N GLY A 170 0.69 8.99 -9.58
CA GLY A 170 1.06 10.21 -10.33
C GLY A 170 2.51 10.26 -10.83
N ARG A 171 3.12 9.12 -11.17
CA ARG A 171 4.47 8.97 -11.73
C ARG A 171 4.47 7.99 -12.89
N THR A 172 5.43 8.12 -13.80
CA THR A 172 5.74 7.07 -14.77
C THR A 172 6.57 5.95 -14.13
N ARG A 173 6.81 4.88 -14.88
CA ARG A 173 7.76 3.83 -14.46
C ARG A 173 9.19 4.38 -14.37
N GLU A 174 9.58 5.25 -15.30
CA GLU A 174 10.91 5.85 -15.34
C GLU A 174 11.21 6.72 -14.11
N ASP A 175 10.24 7.48 -13.62
CA ASP A 175 10.36 8.25 -12.38
C ASP A 175 10.67 7.37 -11.15
N MET A 176 10.32 6.11 -11.18
CA MET A 176 10.41 5.22 -10.02
C MET A 176 9.72 5.82 -8.79
N TYR A 177 10.52 6.42 -7.88
CA TYR A 177 10.09 7.17 -6.69
C TYR A 177 10.80 8.53 -6.59
N LEU A 178 11.49 8.93 -7.66
CA LEU A 178 12.11 10.25 -7.81
C LEU A 178 11.05 11.25 -8.30
N ASN A 179 11.38 12.54 -8.22
CA ASN A 179 10.47 13.64 -8.58
C ASN A 179 9.18 13.65 -7.72
N THR A 180 8.31 14.60 -7.93
CA THR A 180 7.00 14.72 -7.28
C THR A 180 5.91 14.01 -8.08
N ALA A 181 4.87 13.53 -7.40
CA ALA A 181 3.70 12.98 -8.08
C ALA A 181 2.97 14.10 -8.86
N ARG A 182 2.62 13.83 -10.11
CA ARG A 182 1.96 14.77 -11.02
C ARG A 182 0.45 14.67 -10.89
N TYR A 183 -0.11 15.44 -9.98
CA TYR A 183 -1.55 15.44 -9.70
C TYR A 183 -2.39 16.04 -10.83
N GLU A 184 -1.80 16.89 -11.66
CA GLU A 184 -2.46 17.44 -12.85
C GLU A 184 -2.97 16.35 -13.79
N LEU A 185 -2.16 15.32 -14.07
CA LEU A 185 -2.59 14.20 -14.90
C LEU A 185 -3.64 13.32 -14.22
N ILE A 186 -3.62 13.22 -12.87
CA ILE A 186 -4.68 12.54 -12.11
C ILE A 186 -6.01 13.31 -12.26
N LYS A 187 -5.98 14.65 -12.16
CA LYS A 187 -7.14 15.51 -12.39
C LYS A 187 -7.72 15.33 -13.79
N GLN A 188 -6.87 15.37 -14.83
CA GLN A 188 -7.31 15.16 -16.21
C GLN A 188 -7.96 13.77 -16.40
N VAL A 189 -7.45 12.73 -15.76
CA VAL A 189 -8.08 11.42 -15.77
C VAL A 189 -9.43 11.46 -15.07
N LYS A 190 -9.57 12.16 -13.94
CA LYS A 190 -10.87 12.29 -13.24
C LYS A 190 -11.92 13.01 -14.08
N GLU A 191 -11.51 14.00 -14.88
CA GLU A 191 -12.38 14.71 -15.81
C GLU A 191 -12.80 13.86 -17.02
N LEU A 192 -12.13 12.73 -17.25
CA LEU A 192 -12.28 11.90 -18.45
C LEU A 192 -13.11 10.63 -18.23
N ILE A 193 -13.17 10.10 -16.99
CA ILE A 193 -13.82 8.84 -16.62
C ILE A 193 -14.85 9.02 -15.51
N ASP A 194 -15.90 8.22 -15.53
CA ASP A 194 -16.97 8.23 -14.53
C ASP A 194 -16.74 7.22 -13.40
N ILE A 195 -15.92 6.18 -13.64
CA ILE A 195 -15.59 5.20 -12.60
C ILE A 195 -14.77 5.84 -11.47
N PRO A 196 -14.85 5.31 -10.24
CA PRO A 196 -14.08 5.80 -9.11
C PRO A 196 -12.58 5.87 -9.39
N LEU A 197 -11.99 7.05 -9.18
CA LEU A 197 -10.55 7.29 -9.29
C LEU A 197 -9.91 7.41 -7.90
N ILE A 198 -8.84 6.66 -7.68
CA ILE A 198 -8.08 6.64 -6.42
C ILE A 198 -6.72 7.27 -6.69
N ALA A 199 -6.47 8.47 -6.14
CA ALA A 199 -5.19 9.17 -6.30
C ALA A 199 -4.11 8.56 -5.41
N ASN A 200 -2.91 8.33 -5.97
CA ASN A 200 -1.78 7.76 -5.25
C ASN A 200 -0.48 8.49 -5.58
N GLY A 201 0.39 8.64 -4.58
CA GLY A 201 1.73 9.22 -4.68
C GLY A 201 1.92 10.40 -3.73
N ASP A 202 2.99 10.37 -2.92
CA ASP A 202 3.46 11.42 -2.01
C ASP A 202 2.40 11.99 -1.03
N ILE A 203 1.46 11.14 -0.62
CA ILE A 203 0.44 11.50 0.37
C ILE A 203 0.97 11.02 1.73
N ASP A 204 1.50 11.95 2.53
CA ASP A 204 2.24 11.70 3.76
C ASP A 204 1.78 12.54 4.96
N SER A 205 0.83 13.46 4.74
CA SER A 205 0.24 14.26 5.80
C SER A 205 -1.27 14.47 5.57
N PRO A 206 -2.02 14.87 6.62
CA PRO A 206 -3.43 15.23 6.51
C PRO A 206 -3.68 16.36 5.51
N GLU A 207 -2.85 17.41 5.50
CA GLU A 207 -2.95 18.54 4.56
C GLU A 207 -2.73 18.10 3.13
N LYS A 208 -1.71 17.22 2.93
CA LYS A 208 -1.44 16.68 1.59
C LYS A 208 -2.60 15.82 1.09
N ALA A 209 -3.21 15.04 1.98
CA ALA A 209 -4.39 14.24 1.66
C ALA A 209 -5.56 15.12 1.22
N LYS A 210 -5.85 16.20 1.99
CA LYS A 210 -6.90 17.18 1.65
C LYS A 210 -6.58 17.87 0.32
N TYR A 211 -5.35 18.37 0.16
CA TYR A 211 -4.91 19.02 -1.08
C TYR A 211 -5.11 18.13 -2.30
N VAL A 212 -4.71 16.85 -2.22
CA VAL A 212 -4.82 15.91 -3.34
C VAL A 212 -6.28 15.66 -3.71
N LEU A 213 -7.15 15.45 -2.73
CA LEU A 213 -8.59 15.29 -2.97
C LEU A 213 -9.21 16.53 -3.62
N ASP A 214 -8.97 17.71 -3.04
CA ASP A 214 -9.54 18.97 -3.52
C ASP A 214 -9.03 19.32 -4.93
N TYR A 215 -7.72 19.13 -5.18
CA TYR A 215 -7.11 19.52 -6.45
C TYR A 215 -7.46 18.57 -7.59
N THR A 216 -7.47 17.27 -7.32
CA THR A 216 -7.69 16.26 -8.37
C THR A 216 -9.15 15.91 -8.58
N GLY A 217 -10.00 16.13 -7.58
CA GLY A 217 -11.38 15.65 -7.58
C GLY A 217 -11.50 14.12 -7.45
N ALA A 218 -10.41 13.42 -7.13
CA ALA A 218 -10.41 11.96 -6.97
C ALA A 218 -11.38 11.52 -5.85
N ASP A 219 -12.02 10.37 -6.03
CA ASP A 219 -13.02 9.84 -5.10
C ASP A 219 -12.38 9.28 -3.82
N ALA A 220 -11.12 8.88 -3.90
CA ALA A 220 -10.35 8.36 -2.78
C ALA A 220 -8.84 8.62 -2.95
N ILE A 221 -8.10 8.41 -1.88
CA ILE A 221 -6.63 8.44 -1.87
C ILE A 221 -6.05 7.11 -1.40
N MET A 222 -4.91 6.75 -1.98
CA MET A 222 -4.18 5.54 -1.62
C MET A 222 -2.81 5.88 -1.04
N ILE A 223 -2.56 5.38 0.17
CA ILE A 223 -1.36 5.68 0.96
C ILE A 223 -0.46 4.46 1.01
N GLY A 224 0.81 4.65 0.68
CA GLY A 224 1.83 3.59 0.72
C GLY A 224 2.87 3.85 1.79
N ARG A 225 4.04 4.35 1.39
CA ARG A 225 5.24 4.50 2.23
C ARG A 225 5.01 5.27 3.53
N ALA A 226 4.13 6.25 3.52
CA ALA A 226 3.82 7.06 4.69
C ALA A 226 3.14 6.29 5.84
N ALA A 227 2.54 5.12 5.55
CA ALA A 227 1.98 4.23 6.58
C ALA A 227 3.03 3.32 7.23
N GLN A 228 4.24 3.22 6.68
CA GLN A 228 5.32 2.39 7.23
C GLN A 228 5.83 2.98 8.54
N GLY A 229 5.63 2.27 9.64
CA GLY A 229 5.96 2.76 10.99
C GLY A 229 5.00 3.82 11.52
N ARG A 230 3.94 4.16 10.77
CA ARG A 230 2.91 5.15 11.12
C ARG A 230 1.52 4.69 10.65
N PRO A 231 1.03 3.51 11.09
CA PRO A 231 -0.28 3.04 10.63
C PRO A 231 -1.43 3.98 11.06
N TRP A 232 -1.26 4.75 12.11
CA TRP A 232 -2.21 5.77 12.59
C TRP A 232 -2.36 6.97 11.65
N ILE A 233 -1.58 7.08 10.56
CA ILE A 233 -1.75 8.12 9.53
C ILE A 233 -3.18 8.13 8.97
N PHE A 234 -3.83 6.98 8.88
CA PHE A 234 -5.22 6.87 8.42
C PHE A 234 -6.18 7.56 9.40
N ARG A 235 -5.99 7.36 10.71
CA ARG A 235 -6.77 8.04 11.76
C ARG A 235 -6.56 9.56 11.73
N GLU A 236 -5.31 10.00 11.57
CA GLU A 236 -4.95 11.40 11.48
C GLU A 236 -5.61 12.08 10.27
N ILE A 237 -5.52 11.47 9.09
CA ILE A 237 -6.12 11.99 7.86
C ILE A 237 -7.65 11.98 7.97
N ALA A 238 -8.27 10.90 8.43
CA ALA A 238 -9.71 10.79 8.57
C ALA A 238 -10.26 11.90 9.49
N HIS A 239 -9.58 12.16 10.61
CA HIS A 239 -9.96 13.22 11.53
C HIS A 239 -9.85 14.60 10.86
N TYR A 240 -8.71 14.90 10.24
CA TYR A 240 -8.46 16.18 9.58
C TYR A 240 -9.44 16.46 8.44
N LEU A 241 -9.73 15.47 7.60
CA LEU A 241 -10.71 15.61 6.51
C LEU A 241 -12.12 15.89 7.03
N LYS A 242 -12.46 15.38 8.23
CA LYS A 242 -13.77 15.59 8.86
C LYS A 242 -13.88 16.91 9.60
N THR A 243 -12.82 17.36 10.27
CA THR A 243 -12.89 18.50 11.23
C THR A 243 -12.08 19.72 10.81
N GLY A 244 -11.07 19.55 9.95
CA GLY A 244 -10.06 20.57 9.66
C GLY A 244 -8.99 20.71 10.74
N GLU A 245 -9.03 19.90 11.81
CA GLU A 245 -8.12 19.97 12.94
C GLU A 245 -7.18 18.76 12.98
N HIS A 246 -5.96 18.97 13.49
CA HIS A 246 -5.00 17.89 13.70
C HIS A 246 -5.30 17.11 14.98
N LEU A 247 -5.14 15.80 14.90
CA LEU A 247 -5.00 14.98 16.10
C LEU A 247 -3.62 15.20 16.74
N ALA A 248 -3.57 15.13 18.07
CA ALA A 248 -2.29 15.04 18.76
C ALA A 248 -1.51 13.81 18.25
N ALA A 249 -0.20 13.98 18.09
CA ALA A 249 0.68 12.84 17.78
C ALA A 249 0.55 11.76 18.87
N PRO A 250 0.63 10.47 18.53
CA PRO A 250 0.66 9.41 19.50
C PRO A 250 1.85 9.62 20.47
N ASP A 251 1.69 9.28 21.72
CA ASP A 251 2.82 9.28 22.65
C ASP A 251 3.71 8.04 22.47
N ILE A 252 4.87 8.01 23.13
CA ILE A 252 5.82 6.90 23.05
C ILE A 252 5.22 5.59 23.58
N ALA A 253 4.33 5.64 24.56
CA ALA A 253 3.66 4.45 25.10
C ALA A 253 2.67 3.86 24.07
N GLU A 254 1.89 4.70 23.39
CA GLU A 254 1.02 4.26 22.30
C GLU A 254 1.84 3.63 21.14
N VAL A 255 2.93 4.28 20.72
CA VAL A 255 3.82 3.74 19.67
C VAL A 255 4.42 2.39 20.08
N LYS A 256 4.88 2.26 21.35
CA LYS A 256 5.36 0.99 21.92
C LYS A 256 4.30 -0.10 21.81
N ALA A 257 3.09 0.18 22.29
CA ALA A 257 1.99 -0.79 22.29
C ALA A 257 1.61 -1.22 20.86
N VAL A 258 1.50 -0.28 19.92
CA VAL A 258 1.21 -0.57 18.51
C VAL A 258 2.30 -1.42 17.88
N LEU A 259 3.57 -1.08 18.08
CA LEU A 259 4.67 -1.86 17.53
C LEU A 259 4.70 -3.28 18.11
N LEU A 260 4.62 -3.45 19.43
CA LEU A 260 4.63 -4.78 20.05
C LEU A 260 3.45 -5.63 19.60
N GLY A 261 2.25 -5.06 19.48
CA GLY A 261 1.08 -5.75 18.92
C GLY A 261 1.31 -6.19 17.46
N HIS A 262 1.87 -5.29 16.63
CA HIS A 262 2.21 -5.62 15.25
C HIS A 262 3.28 -6.74 15.14
N LEU A 263 4.28 -6.74 16.05
CA LEU A 263 5.29 -7.79 16.11
C LEU A 263 4.67 -9.14 16.48
N ALA A 264 3.76 -9.18 17.45
CA ALA A 264 3.07 -10.41 17.83
C ALA A 264 2.31 -11.03 16.65
N GLU A 265 1.54 -10.22 15.91
CA GLU A 265 0.84 -10.65 14.70
C GLU A 265 1.80 -11.15 13.61
N LEU A 266 2.96 -10.48 13.40
CA LEU A 266 3.97 -10.93 12.45
C LEU A 266 4.60 -12.26 12.85
N TYR A 267 4.86 -12.46 14.14
CA TYR A 267 5.44 -13.71 14.65
C TYR A 267 4.47 -14.88 14.54
N GLU A 268 3.20 -14.65 14.85
CA GLU A 268 2.15 -15.64 14.67
C GLU A 268 1.98 -16.00 13.19
N PHE A 269 1.91 -15.00 12.32
CA PHE A 269 1.66 -15.19 10.90
C PHE A 269 2.80 -15.90 10.16
N TYR A 270 4.05 -15.53 10.43
CA TYR A 270 5.22 -16.02 9.67
C TYR A 270 6.00 -17.12 10.40
N GLY A 271 5.72 -17.34 11.70
CA GLY A 271 6.50 -18.19 12.58
C GLY A 271 7.83 -17.54 13.01
N GLU A 272 8.51 -18.15 13.93
CA GLU A 272 9.67 -17.59 14.62
C GLU A 272 10.76 -17.09 13.67
N TYR A 273 11.29 -17.97 12.84
CA TYR A 273 12.42 -17.64 11.97
C TYR A 273 12.12 -16.53 10.95
N SER A 274 11.00 -16.64 10.25
CA SER A 274 10.63 -15.66 9.22
C SER A 274 10.06 -14.38 9.85
N GLY A 275 9.26 -14.52 10.91
CA GLY A 275 8.67 -13.40 11.65
C GLY A 275 9.73 -12.47 12.21
N CYS A 276 10.74 -13.02 12.92
CA CYS A 276 11.86 -12.24 13.45
C CYS A 276 12.58 -11.42 12.37
N ARG A 277 12.81 -12.00 11.19
CA ARG A 277 13.50 -11.32 10.07
C ARG A 277 12.64 -10.28 9.38
N ILE A 278 11.36 -10.57 9.17
CA ILE A 278 10.42 -9.65 8.56
C ILE A 278 10.15 -8.45 9.48
N ALA A 279 10.07 -8.68 10.78
CA ALA A 279 9.87 -7.66 11.79
C ALA A 279 10.95 -6.56 11.79
N ARG A 280 12.21 -6.89 11.46
CA ARG A 280 13.35 -5.95 11.48
C ARG A 280 13.09 -4.65 10.72
N LYS A 281 12.47 -4.74 9.54
CA LYS A 281 12.16 -3.54 8.73
C LYS A 281 11.06 -2.69 9.40
N HIS A 282 10.03 -3.34 9.98
CA HIS A 282 8.96 -2.63 10.68
C HIS A 282 9.52 -1.93 11.92
N ILE A 283 10.29 -2.61 12.74
CA ILE A 283 10.99 -2.01 13.90
C ILE A 283 11.81 -0.79 13.45
N ALA A 284 12.54 -0.92 12.34
CA ALA A 284 13.34 0.19 11.82
C ALA A 284 12.49 1.40 11.41
N TRP A 285 11.30 1.19 10.84
CA TRP A 285 10.39 2.28 10.48
C TRP A 285 9.77 2.96 11.70
N TYR A 286 9.28 2.18 12.69
CA TYR A 286 8.71 2.75 13.91
C TYR A 286 9.72 3.53 14.76
N THR A 287 10.99 3.13 14.69
CA THR A 287 12.05 3.77 15.51
C THR A 287 12.83 4.86 14.78
N LYS A 288 12.45 5.15 13.52
CA LYS A 288 13.13 6.18 12.73
C LYS A 288 12.99 7.56 13.38
N GLY A 289 14.12 8.22 13.64
CA GLY A 289 14.16 9.54 14.26
C GLY A 289 14.09 9.55 15.80
N LEU A 290 13.84 8.42 16.45
CA LEU A 290 13.88 8.34 17.91
C LEU A 290 15.33 8.39 18.42
N ARG A 291 15.51 8.86 19.66
CA ARG A 291 16.82 8.97 20.31
C ARG A 291 17.56 7.64 20.29
N SER A 292 18.84 7.64 20.00
CA SER A 292 19.72 6.46 19.92
C SER A 292 19.20 5.31 19.02
N SER A 293 18.26 5.59 18.12
CA SER A 293 17.62 4.57 17.27
C SER A 293 18.60 3.85 16.33
N ASN A 294 19.71 4.50 15.94
CA ASN A 294 20.73 3.85 15.09
C ASN A 294 21.46 2.74 15.85
N GLU A 295 21.91 3.01 17.07
CA GLU A 295 22.56 2.04 17.94
C GLU A 295 21.62 0.91 18.32
N PHE A 296 20.39 1.26 18.71
CA PHE A 296 19.33 0.28 19.00
C PHE A 296 19.13 -0.67 17.80
N ARG A 297 18.99 -0.16 16.58
CA ARG A 297 18.79 -0.99 15.38
C ARG A 297 19.97 -1.91 15.11
N GLN A 298 21.22 -1.47 15.29
CA GLN A 298 22.40 -2.31 15.12
C GLN A 298 22.40 -3.51 16.07
N ASN A 299 21.96 -3.31 17.32
CA ASN A 299 21.86 -4.36 18.30
C ASN A 299 20.66 -5.29 18.02
N MET A 300 19.49 -4.74 17.73
CA MET A 300 18.27 -5.47 17.41
C MET A 300 18.45 -6.38 16.19
N TYR A 301 19.23 -5.99 15.16
CA TYR A 301 19.48 -6.82 13.98
C TYR A 301 20.27 -8.10 14.27
N LYS A 302 20.97 -8.19 15.40
CA LYS A 302 21.72 -9.37 15.85
C LYS A 302 20.81 -10.40 16.54
N VAL A 303 19.61 -10.00 16.97
CA VAL A 303 18.66 -10.88 17.64
C VAL A 303 18.04 -11.85 16.63
N GLU A 304 18.01 -13.14 16.96
CA GLU A 304 17.59 -14.20 16.03
C GLU A 304 16.27 -14.89 16.41
N ASN A 305 15.74 -14.64 17.59
CA ASN A 305 14.46 -15.18 18.03
C ASN A 305 13.45 -14.10 18.38
N THR A 306 12.17 -14.43 18.32
CA THR A 306 11.07 -13.47 18.47
C THR A 306 10.93 -12.95 19.90
N ALA A 307 11.14 -13.80 20.89
CA ALA A 307 10.99 -13.44 22.32
C ALA A 307 12.03 -12.40 22.74
N ASP A 308 13.29 -12.61 22.38
CA ASP A 308 14.35 -11.65 22.68
C ASP A 308 14.20 -10.38 21.86
N GLN A 309 13.74 -10.48 20.58
CA GLN A 309 13.48 -9.30 19.77
C GLN A 309 12.40 -8.41 20.39
N ALA A 310 11.30 -8.99 20.88
CA ALA A 310 10.25 -8.25 21.56
C ALA A 310 10.78 -7.57 22.84
N LYS A 311 11.56 -8.29 23.68
CA LYS A 311 12.16 -7.74 24.90
C LYS A 311 13.12 -6.57 24.62
N VAL A 312 13.95 -6.70 23.59
CA VAL A 312 14.89 -5.62 23.20
C VAL A 312 14.13 -4.39 22.73
N VAL A 313 13.05 -4.56 21.95
CA VAL A 313 12.15 -3.47 21.56
C VAL A 313 11.49 -2.85 22.78
N GLU A 314 10.92 -3.66 23.66
CA GLU A 314 10.27 -3.20 24.88
C GLU A 314 11.21 -2.36 25.75
N SER A 315 12.39 -2.89 26.07
CA SER A 315 13.41 -2.20 26.88
C SER A 315 13.85 -0.86 26.25
N TYR A 316 13.96 -0.80 24.94
CA TYR A 316 14.31 0.44 24.24
C TYR A 316 13.22 1.52 24.42
N PHE A 317 11.97 1.15 24.26
CA PHE A 317 10.86 2.10 24.45
C PHE A 317 10.70 2.52 25.92
N ASP A 318 10.96 1.63 26.89
CA ASP A 318 10.95 1.98 28.32
C ASP A 318 12.03 3.03 28.64
N GLN A 319 13.22 2.88 28.08
CA GLN A 319 14.28 3.89 28.20
C GLN A 319 13.88 5.25 27.61
N LEU A 320 13.14 5.25 26.47
CA LEU A 320 12.66 6.50 25.89
C LEU A 320 11.61 7.18 26.78
N LEU A 321 10.71 6.40 27.41
CA LEU A 321 9.72 6.90 28.35
C LEU A 321 10.39 7.51 29.60
N ASP A 322 11.37 6.82 30.18
CA ASP A 322 12.15 7.31 31.34
C ASP A 322 12.90 8.61 31.04
N GLN A 323 13.33 8.78 29.78
CA GLN A 323 14.02 9.97 29.30
C GLN A 323 13.08 11.10 28.87
N GLY A 324 11.75 10.92 28.95
CA GLY A 324 10.77 11.92 28.58
C GLY A 324 10.71 12.25 27.10
N GLN A 325 11.12 11.33 26.20
CA GLN A 325 11.04 11.51 24.76
C GLN A 325 9.58 11.69 24.31
N ARG A 326 9.35 12.60 23.36
CA ARG A 326 8.03 12.82 22.74
C ARG A 326 8.11 12.60 21.23
N MET A 327 7.01 12.10 20.62
CA MET A 327 6.92 11.97 19.17
C MET A 327 6.90 13.32 18.46
N SER A 328 6.39 14.36 19.10
CA SER A 328 6.43 15.74 18.58
C SER A 328 7.86 16.24 18.32
N ASP A 329 8.83 15.81 19.13
CA ASP A 329 10.23 16.21 18.98
C ASP A 329 10.84 15.63 17.69
N VAL A 330 10.42 14.41 17.32
CA VAL A 330 10.83 13.72 16.08
C VAL A 330 10.28 14.43 14.84
N GLN A 331 9.04 14.87 14.90
CA GLN A 331 8.38 15.59 13.79
C GLN A 331 9.02 16.96 13.57
N ALA A 332 9.34 17.69 14.64
CA ALA A 332 10.00 18.97 14.55
C ALA A 332 11.42 18.90 13.94
N GLU A 333 12.21 17.87 14.28
CA GLU A 333 13.52 17.63 13.68
C GLU A 333 13.43 17.29 12.18
N GLN A 334 12.41 16.57 11.75
CA GLN A 334 12.22 16.23 10.34
C GLN A 334 11.80 17.44 9.49
N VAL A 335 11.02 18.36 10.02
CA VAL A 335 10.66 19.62 9.35
C VAL A 335 11.90 20.50 9.20
N ASN A 336 12.70 20.69 10.25
CA ASN A 336 13.93 21.50 10.20
C ASN A 336 14.98 20.95 9.22
N LEU A 337 15.01 19.65 8.95
CA LEU A 337 15.91 19.04 7.96
C LEU A 337 15.44 19.21 6.51
N LEU A 338 14.16 19.50 6.29
CA LEU A 338 13.60 19.79 4.96
C LEU A 338 13.78 21.25 4.57
N ASP A 339 13.79 22.15 5.54
CA ASP A 339 14.00 23.61 5.33
C ASP A 339 15.47 23.99 5.07
N ILE A 340 16.41 23.05 5.25
CA ILE A 340 17.85 23.25 5.05
C ILE A 340 18.35 22.69 3.68
N LYS A 341 17.48 22.12 2.86
CA LYS A 341 17.79 21.62 1.52
C LYS A 341 17.04 22.37 0.44
#